data_f0dba7e89fe1f5fa6af12b39aca9a533
#
_entry.id   f0dba7e89fe1f5fa6af12b39aca9a533
#
_cell.length_a   1.000
_cell.length_b   1.000
_cell.length_c   1.000
_cell.angle_alpha   90.00
_cell.angle_beta   90.00
_cell.angle_gamma   90.00
#
_symmetry.space_group_name_H-M   'P 1'
#
loop_
_entity.id
_entity.type
_entity.pdbx_description
1 polymer ?
#
loop_
_entity_poly.entity_id
_entity_poly.type
_entity_poly.pdbx_seq_one_letter_code
_entity_poly.pdbx_strand_id
1 'polypeptide(L)'
;MLVIIPSAGIGSRLDLHTKYFNKSMIQLGDTPVISKIIDSYPKQTRFIVITGYQGVHIKEYLRLVYPKRNIKIINVDLFEGPGSGLSYTLSKSLKFINEPFFFHANDTIFTDKKFYSNIKKDTMFLHKANCDTMKFATVEINKINKKIHNKLNYLRKDFFNYTGVGFIKDFKKFKKLIKNYKVNEGELSYFKSLDPNKINFKFIKNWFDIGSKETKEKAEDF
;
A
#
# COMPACT_ATOMS: atom_id res chain seq x y z
N MET A 1 -1.89 16.10 5.95
CA MET A 1 -2.17 14.72 5.48
C MET A 1 -0.90 13.91 5.59
N LEU A 2 -0.97 12.74 6.18
CA LEU A 2 0.12 11.79 6.32
C LEU A 2 -0.12 10.59 5.38
N VAL A 3 0.95 10.13 4.71
CA VAL A 3 0.96 8.89 3.90
C VAL A 3 2.10 8.01 4.38
N ILE A 4 1.82 6.71 4.56
CA ILE A 4 2.83 5.71 4.94
C ILE A 4 3.01 4.75 3.78
N ILE A 5 4.26 4.63 3.31
CA ILE A 5 4.65 3.76 2.19
C ILE A 5 5.63 2.70 2.70
N PRO A 6 5.20 1.44 2.90
CA PRO A 6 6.08 0.36 3.28
C PRO A 6 6.86 -0.14 2.05
N SER A 7 8.15 0.08 2.04
CA SER A 7 9.08 -0.28 0.95
C SER A 7 10.24 -1.17 1.43
N ALA A 8 9.99 -2.00 2.46
CA ALA A 8 11.06 -2.80 3.06
C ALA A 8 11.28 -4.16 2.38
N GLY A 9 10.27 -4.72 1.74
CA GLY A 9 10.28 -6.09 1.21
C GLY A 9 11.18 -6.29 0.00
N ILE A 10 11.59 -7.54 -0.24
CA ILE A 10 12.48 -7.96 -1.33
C ILE A 10 11.79 -7.86 -2.70
N GLY A 11 10.48 -8.11 -2.77
CA GLY A 11 9.75 -8.12 -4.05
C GLY A 11 10.04 -9.35 -4.91
N SER A 12 10.26 -10.51 -4.31
CA SER A 12 10.72 -11.77 -4.93
C SER A 12 9.96 -12.21 -6.19
N ARG A 13 8.69 -11.81 -6.35
CA ARG A 13 7.90 -12.14 -7.54
C ARG A 13 8.34 -11.41 -8.83
N LEU A 14 9.20 -10.42 -8.73
CA LEU A 14 9.74 -9.64 -9.84
C LEU A 14 11.13 -10.08 -10.27
N ASP A 15 11.65 -11.15 -9.65
CA ASP A 15 12.88 -11.86 -9.99
C ASP A 15 14.07 -10.93 -10.26
N LEU A 16 14.65 -10.97 -11.46
CA LEU A 16 15.83 -10.17 -11.80
C LEU A 16 15.67 -8.67 -11.62
N HIS A 17 14.44 -8.14 -11.76
CA HIS A 17 14.15 -6.71 -11.57
C HIS A 17 14.39 -6.22 -10.16
N THR A 18 14.26 -7.11 -9.15
CA THR A 18 14.47 -6.74 -7.75
C THR A 18 15.77 -7.26 -7.16
N LYS A 19 16.60 -7.92 -7.95
CA LYS A 19 17.90 -8.43 -7.48
C LYS A 19 18.82 -7.29 -6.99
N TYR A 20 18.84 -6.17 -7.68
CA TYR A 20 19.74 -5.04 -7.39
C TYR A 20 19.02 -3.79 -6.89
N PHE A 21 17.69 -3.70 -7.07
CA PHE A 21 16.90 -2.53 -6.70
C PHE A 21 15.68 -2.93 -5.90
N ASN A 22 15.23 -2.03 -5.03
CA ASN A 22 13.95 -2.21 -4.37
C ASN A 22 12.80 -2.11 -5.40
N LYS A 23 11.72 -2.85 -5.19
CA LYS A 23 10.52 -2.85 -6.03
C LYS A 23 9.98 -1.45 -6.31
N SER A 24 10.00 -0.56 -5.33
CA SER A 24 9.52 0.82 -5.47
C SER A 24 10.38 1.69 -6.41
N MET A 25 11.57 1.21 -6.78
CA MET A 25 12.48 1.87 -7.74
C MET A 25 12.32 1.35 -9.17
N ILE A 26 11.41 0.42 -9.42
CA ILE A 26 11.11 -0.05 -10.77
C ILE A 26 10.61 1.13 -11.60
N GLN A 27 11.17 1.29 -12.79
CA GLN A 27 10.80 2.33 -13.75
C GLN A 27 9.48 1.98 -14.45
N LEU A 28 8.63 2.98 -14.59
CA LEU A 28 7.44 2.99 -15.44
C LEU A 28 7.53 4.20 -16.35
N GLY A 29 7.94 3.97 -17.59
CA GLY A 29 8.46 5.04 -18.44
C GLY A 29 9.71 5.65 -17.79
N ASP A 30 9.79 6.95 -17.72
CA ASP A 30 10.95 7.69 -17.17
C ASP A 30 10.90 7.90 -15.66
N THR A 31 9.92 7.31 -14.95
CA THR A 31 9.65 7.65 -13.55
C THR A 31 9.54 6.40 -12.69
N PRO A 32 10.29 6.28 -11.57
CA PRO A 32 10.11 5.17 -10.65
C PRO A 32 8.74 5.16 -9.99
N VAL A 33 8.27 3.96 -9.64
CA VAL A 33 6.99 3.74 -8.95
C VAL A 33 6.84 4.64 -7.71
N ILE A 34 7.90 4.76 -6.91
CA ILE A 34 7.86 5.60 -5.68
C ILE A 34 7.56 7.07 -6.01
N SER A 35 8.07 7.59 -7.13
CA SER A 35 7.79 8.95 -7.57
C SER A 35 6.35 9.11 -8.04
N LYS A 36 5.84 8.18 -8.84
CA LYS A 36 4.43 8.21 -9.25
C LYS A 36 3.49 8.21 -8.03
N ILE A 37 3.82 7.47 -6.97
CA ILE A 37 3.08 7.49 -5.72
C ILE A 37 3.18 8.87 -5.03
N ILE A 38 4.39 9.40 -4.82
CA ILE A 38 4.59 10.67 -4.11
C ILE A 38 3.92 11.83 -4.86
N ASP A 39 4.02 11.85 -6.19
CA ASP A 39 3.49 12.93 -7.03
C ASP A 39 1.97 12.84 -7.21
N SER A 40 1.36 11.71 -6.93
CA SER A 40 -0.10 11.56 -6.88
C SER A 40 -0.75 12.29 -5.70
N TYR A 41 0.03 12.71 -4.71
CA TYR A 41 -0.44 13.44 -3.53
C TYR A 41 -0.04 14.93 -3.54
N PRO A 42 -0.79 15.80 -2.84
CA PRO A 42 -0.48 17.23 -2.73
C PRO A 42 0.95 17.49 -2.25
N LYS A 43 1.52 18.64 -2.67
CA LYS A 43 2.90 19.04 -2.29
C LYS A 43 3.13 19.12 -0.78
N GLN A 44 2.12 19.48 0.00
CA GLN A 44 2.19 19.60 1.47
C GLN A 44 2.04 18.27 2.21
N THR A 45 1.87 17.16 1.50
CA THR A 45 1.74 15.84 2.10
C THR A 45 3.02 15.45 2.82
N ARG A 46 2.88 14.95 4.04
CA ARG A 46 3.94 14.35 4.82
C ARG A 46 4.00 12.86 4.54
N PHE A 47 5.18 12.34 4.25
CA PHE A 47 5.40 10.92 3.98
C PHE A 47 6.25 10.27 5.07
N ILE A 48 5.93 9.01 5.36
CA ILE A 48 6.81 8.08 6.06
C ILE A 48 7.08 6.94 5.09
N VAL A 49 8.31 6.85 4.59
CA VAL A 49 8.77 5.76 3.73
C VAL A 49 9.57 4.80 4.59
N ILE A 50 9.11 3.54 4.67
CA ILE A 50 9.77 2.53 5.51
C ILE A 50 10.56 1.63 4.58
N THR A 51 11.88 1.71 4.65
CA THR A 51 12.82 1.00 3.78
C THR A 51 13.47 -0.19 4.49
N GLY A 52 13.96 -1.14 3.72
CA GLY A 52 14.71 -2.32 4.21
C GLY A 52 15.62 -2.82 3.11
N TYR A 53 15.20 -3.85 2.37
CA TYR A 53 15.97 -4.39 1.24
C TYR A 53 16.27 -3.28 0.23
N GLN A 54 17.57 -3.10 -0.10
CA GLN A 54 18.06 -2.06 -1.02
C GLN A 54 17.56 -0.63 -0.68
N GLY A 55 17.28 -0.38 0.60
CA GLY A 55 16.70 0.88 1.07
C GLY A 55 17.61 2.09 0.89
N VAL A 56 18.92 1.89 0.73
CA VAL A 56 19.89 2.96 0.47
C VAL A 56 19.58 3.66 -0.85
N HIS A 57 19.20 2.94 -1.90
CA HIS A 57 18.86 3.53 -3.19
C HIS A 57 17.62 4.41 -3.11
N ILE A 58 16.58 3.96 -2.39
CA ILE A 58 15.37 4.76 -2.15
C ILE A 58 15.74 6.06 -1.41
N LYS A 59 16.55 5.95 -0.35
CA LYS A 59 16.94 7.09 0.47
C LYS A 59 17.68 8.15 -0.35
N GLU A 60 18.70 7.75 -1.10
CA GLU A 60 19.49 8.68 -1.91
C GLU A 60 18.64 9.29 -3.03
N TYR A 61 17.84 8.49 -3.70
CA TYR A 61 16.92 8.97 -4.74
C TYR A 61 15.95 10.03 -4.19
N LEU A 62 15.27 9.74 -3.10
CA LEU A 62 14.29 10.65 -2.53
C LEU A 62 14.94 11.96 -2.02
N ARG A 63 16.16 11.88 -1.48
CA ARG A 63 16.91 13.06 -1.06
C ARG A 63 17.27 13.97 -2.24
N LEU A 64 17.64 13.39 -3.38
CA LEU A 64 18.06 14.13 -4.57
C LEU A 64 16.85 14.71 -5.32
N VAL A 65 15.80 13.91 -5.53
CA VAL A 65 14.67 14.29 -6.38
C VAL A 65 13.63 15.11 -5.61
N TYR A 66 13.50 14.86 -4.30
CA TYR A 66 12.48 15.50 -3.45
C TYR A 66 13.04 16.29 -2.25
N PRO A 67 14.05 17.15 -2.44
CA PRO A 67 14.73 17.83 -1.32
C PRO A 67 13.80 18.75 -0.50
N LYS A 68 12.69 19.21 -1.10
CA LYS A 68 11.71 20.10 -0.47
C LYS A 68 10.44 19.39 0.00
N ARG A 69 10.31 18.09 -0.21
CA ARG A 69 9.14 17.29 0.26
C ARG A 69 9.36 16.85 1.71
N ASN A 70 8.30 16.87 2.48
CA ASN A 70 8.35 16.38 3.86
C ASN A 70 8.31 14.83 3.88
N ILE A 71 9.49 14.21 3.73
CA ILE A 71 9.66 12.76 3.67
C ILE A 71 10.53 12.30 4.83
N LYS A 72 9.98 11.50 5.73
CA LYS A 72 10.73 10.80 6.77
C LYS A 72 11.01 9.38 6.32
N ILE A 73 12.27 8.99 6.30
CA ILE A 73 12.70 7.63 5.98
C ILE A 73 13.00 6.88 7.27
N ILE A 74 12.50 5.65 7.37
CA ILE A 74 12.74 4.73 8.48
C ILE A 74 13.31 3.46 7.87
N ASN A 75 14.51 3.08 8.26
CA ASN A 75 15.09 1.81 7.84
C ASN A 75 14.72 0.70 8.81
N VAL A 76 14.39 -0.48 8.29
CA VAL A 76 14.20 -1.71 9.06
C VAL A 76 15.32 -2.69 8.73
N ASP A 77 15.75 -3.40 9.72
CA ASP A 77 16.83 -4.39 9.68
C ASP A 77 16.33 -5.79 9.29
N LEU A 78 15.10 -6.14 9.70
CA LEU A 78 14.49 -7.44 9.43
C LEU A 78 13.45 -7.31 8.30
N PHE A 79 13.84 -7.62 7.08
CA PHE A 79 12.98 -7.58 5.88
C PHE A 79 12.82 -8.94 5.19
N GLU A 80 13.52 -9.98 5.69
CA GLU A 80 13.49 -11.35 5.20
C GLU A 80 13.52 -12.34 6.35
N GLY A 81 12.98 -13.55 6.14
CA GLY A 81 12.99 -14.64 7.12
C GLY A 81 11.92 -14.54 8.23
N PRO A 82 11.99 -15.41 9.23
CA PRO A 82 11.02 -15.45 10.31
C PRO A 82 10.94 -14.14 11.08
N GLY A 83 9.71 -13.65 11.32
CA GLY A 83 9.46 -12.39 12.02
C GLY A 83 9.50 -11.13 11.14
N SER A 84 10.00 -11.24 9.91
CA SER A 84 9.84 -10.17 8.92
C SER A 84 8.38 -10.07 8.45
N GLY A 85 8.01 -8.96 7.84
CA GLY A 85 6.74 -8.80 7.17
C GLY A 85 6.11 -7.44 7.37
N LEU A 86 4.91 -7.27 6.79
CA LEU A 86 4.29 -5.95 6.72
C LEU A 86 3.93 -5.38 8.11
N SER A 87 3.41 -6.21 9.01
CA SER A 87 3.10 -5.76 10.39
C SER A 87 4.35 -5.33 11.15
N TYR A 88 5.46 -6.08 11.02
CA TYR A 88 6.75 -5.68 11.60
C TYR A 88 7.23 -4.36 10.99
N THR A 89 7.22 -4.23 9.66
CA THR A 89 7.59 -3.01 8.96
C THR A 89 6.80 -1.81 9.48
N LEU A 90 5.48 -1.92 9.55
CA LEU A 90 4.60 -0.86 10.04
C LEU A 90 4.83 -0.53 11.52
N SER A 91 5.21 -1.52 12.35
CA SER A 91 5.48 -1.31 13.77
C SER A 91 6.58 -0.27 14.03
N LYS A 92 7.57 -0.18 13.14
CA LYS A 92 8.67 0.79 13.24
C LYS A 92 8.23 2.24 13.03
N SER A 93 7.08 2.45 12.37
CA SER A 93 6.53 3.79 12.14
C SER A 93 5.62 4.30 13.26
N LEU A 94 5.16 3.46 14.19
CA LEU A 94 4.09 3.78 15.14
C LEU A 94 4.34 5.03 15.98
N LYS A 95 5.59 5.31 16.37
CA LYS A 95 5.93 6.51 17.15
C LYS A 95 5.74 7.82 16.38
N PHE A 96 5.69 7.77 15.05
CA PHE A 96 5.53 8.93 14.18
C PHE A 96 4.09 9.12 13.67
N ILE A 97 3.19 8.20 13.99
CA ILE A 97 1.78 8.26 13.62
C ILE A 97 1.02 8.94 14.76
N ASN A 98 0.58 10.17 14.53
CA ASN A 98 -0.15 10.99 15.51
C ASN A 98 -1.41 11.64 14.92
N GLU A 99 -1.77 11.28 13.69
CA GLU A 99 -2.96 11.74 12.97
C GLU A 99 -3.52 10.63 12.07
N PRO A 100 -4.76 10.74 11.57
CA PRO A 100 -5.25 9.88 10.51
C PRO A 100 -4.34 9.91 9.29
N PHE A 101 -4.21 8.76 8.60
CA PHE A 101 -3.22 8.62 7.52
C PHE A 101 -3.68 7.71 6.40
N PHE A 102 -3.07 7.86 5.24
CA PHE A 102 -3.15 6.90 4.15
C PHE A 102 -2.05 5.86 4.30
N PHE A 103 -2.42 4.60 4.24
CA PHE A 103 -1.53 3.51 3.88
C PHE A 103 -1.51 3.41 2.36
N HIS A 104 -0.34 3.33 1.76
CA HIS A 104 -0.17 3.18 0.31
C HIS A 104 0.91 2.12 0.03
N ALA A 105 0.50 0.97 -0.52
CA ALA A 105 1.43 -0.07 -0.92
C ALA A 105 2.40 0.45 -1.99
N ASN A 106 3.67 0.07 -1.89
CA ASN A 106 4.75 0.59 -2.73
C ASN A 106 4.75 0.08 -4.18
N ASP A 107 3.74 -0.66 -4.57
CA ASP A 107 3.56 -1.28 -5.89
C ASP A 107 2.22 -0.92 -6.54
N THR A 108 1.49 -0.01 -5.95
CA THR A 108 0.15 0.40 -6.39
C THR A 108 0.18 1.79 -7.00
N ILE A 109 -0.40 1.93 -8.19
CA ILE A 109 -0.53 3.22 -8.86
C ILE A 109 -1.99 3.44 -9.27
N PHE A 110 -2.46 4.66 -9.05
CA PHE A 110 -3.73 5.17 -9.55
C PHE A 110 -3.49 6.29 -10.56
N THR A 111 -4.25 6.28 -11.64
CA THR A 111 -4.32 7.43 -12.55
C THR A 111 -5.48 8.37 -12.22
N ASP A 112 -6.37 7.95 -11.31
CA ASP A 112 -7.48 8.76 -10.81
C ASP A 112 -6.96 9.97 -10.04
N LYS A 113 -7.15 11.17 -10.59
CA LYS A 113 -6.71 12.42 -9.95
C LYS A 113 -7.50 12.68 -8.66
N LYS A 114 -6.81 13.17 -7.61
CA LYS A 114 -7.43 13.54 -6.32
C LYS A 114 -8.21 12.40 -5.65
N PHE A 115 -7.82 11.14 -5.85
CA PHE A 115 -8.45 9.99 -5.22
C PHE A 115 -8.54 10.13 -3.69
N TYR A 116 -7.59 10.84 -3.07
CA TYR A 116 -7.50 11.13 -1.64
C TYR A 116 -8.50 12.18 -1.13
N SER A 117 -9.26 12.83 -2.00
CA SER A 117 -10.15 13.94 -1.61
C SER A 117 -11.45 13.45 -0.97
N ASN A 118 -12.00 14.27 -0.05
CA ASN A 118 -13.29 14.03 0.62
C ASN A 118 -13.34 12.73 1.45
N ILE A 119 -12.22 12.28 1.97
CA ILE A 119 -12.14 11.09 2.82
C ILE A 119 -12.29 11.50 4.29
N LYS A 120 -13.36 11.04 4.95
CA LYS A 120 -13.69 11.38 6.35
C LYS A 120 -13.79 10.17 7.28
N LYS A 121 -13.86 8.96 6.74
CA LYS A 121 -14.02 7.70 7.47
C LYS A 121 -12.93 6.72 7.06
N ASP A 122 -12.75 5.65 7.83
CA ASP A 122 -11.95 4.52 7.40
C ASP A 122 -12.38 4.08 6.01
N THR A 123 -11.45 4.04 5.07
CA THR A 123 -11.76 3.84 3.64
C THR A 123 -10.81 2.83 3.03
N MET A 124 -11.35 1.84 2.36
CA MET A 124 -10.60 0.93 1.49
C MET A 124 -10.84 1.33 0.03
N PHE A 125 -9.75 1.39 -0.74
CA PHE A 125 -9.82 1.65 -2.17
C PHE A 125 -9.91 0.31 -2.91
N LEU A 126 -10.92 0.17 -3.74
CA LEU A 126 -11.27 -1.07 -4.39
C LEU A 126 -11.25 -0.93 -5.90
N HIS A 127 -10.88 -2.02 -6.57
CA HIS A 127 -11.04 -2.19 -8.01
C HIS A 127 -11.88 -3.42 -8.29
N LYS A 128 -12.62 -3.42 -9.41
CA LYS A 128 -13.46 -4.57 -9.75
C LYS A 128 -12.58 -5.80 -9.98
N ALA A 129 -12.88 -6.89 -9.28
CA ALA A 129 -12.16 -8.14 -9.47
C ALA A 129 -12.44 -8.70 -10.86
N ASN A 130 -11.39 -8.99 -11.61
CA ASN A 130 -11.49 -9.65 -12.92
C ASN A 130 -11.17 -11.15 -12.74
N CYS A 131 -9.97 -11.59 -13.03
CA CYS A 131 -9.65 -13.01 -12.98
C CYS A 131 -8.77 -13.42 -11.79
N ASP A 132 -8.23 -12.47 -11.02
CA ASP A 132 -7.10 -12.72 -10.13
C ASP A 132 -7.38 -12.35 -8.66
N THR A 133 -8.54 -12.77 -8.12
CA THR A 133 -8.81 -12.65 -6.68
C THR A 133 -7.78 -13.37 -5.81
N MET A 134 -7.09 -14.35 -6.37
CA MET A 134 -6.03 -15.09 -5.68
C MET A 134 -4.80 -14.25 -5.36
N LYS A 135 -4.54 -13.18 -6.12
CA LYS A 135 -3.37 -12.31 -5.92
C LYS A 135 -3.60 -11.23 -4.87
N PHE A 136 -4.87 -10.86 -4.62
CA PHE A 136 -5.24 -9.71 -3.80
C PHE A 136 -6.18 -10.09 -2.66
N ALA A 137 -6.17 -9.31 -1.60
CA ALA A 137 -7.24 -9.35 -0.61
C ALA A 137 -8.53 -8.89 -1.28
N THR A 138 -9.64 -9.55 -0.95
CA THR A 138 -10.92 -9.40 -1.64
C THR A 138 -11.97 -8.85 -0.69
N VAL A 139 -12.77 -7.90 -1.17
CA VAL A 139 -13.94 -7.39 -0.46
C VAL A 139 -15.20 -7.86 -1.20
N GLU A 140 -16.03 -8.62 -0.51
CA GLU A 140 -17.35 -9.00 -0.96
C GLU A 140 -18.34 -7.90 -0.61
N ILE A 141 -19.08 -7.41 -1.59
CA ILE A 141 -20.11 -6.38 -1.39
C ILE A 141 -21.37 -6.82 -2.14
N ASN A 142 -22.36 -7.25 -1.40
CA ASN A 142 -23.69 -7.57 -1.95
C ASN A 142 -24.80 -6.88 -1.14
N LYS A 143 -26.06 -7.09 -1.52
CA LYS A 143 -27.22 -6.44 -0.89
C LYS A 143 -27.39 -6.81 0.59
N ILE A 144 -26.86 -7.95 1.01
CA ILE A 144 -27.10 -8.53 2.34
C ILE A 144 -25.87 -8.36 3.24
N ASN A 145 -24.66 -8.44 2.66
CA ASN A 145 -23.43 -8.58 3.42
C ASN A 145 -22.28 -7.81 2.79
N LYS A 146 -21.37 -7.37 3.67
CA LYS A 146 -20.04 -6.86 3.29
C LYS A 146 -19.00 -7.62 4.10
N LYS A 147 -18.02 -8.20 3.43
CA LYS A 147 -17.01 -9.02 4.10
C LYS A 147 -15.63 -8.81 3.47
N ILE A 148 -14.61 -8.73 4.34
CA ILE A 148 -13.22 -8.60 3.92
C ILE A 148 -12.57 -9.98 4.05
N HIS A 149 -12.08 -10.49 2.94
CA HIS A 149 -11.40 -11.77 2.83
C HIS A 149 -9.91 -11.56 2.60
N ASN A 150 -9.11 -12.57 2.90
CA ASN A 150 -7.79 -12.72 2.34
C ASN A 150 -7.90 -13.08 0.85
N LYS A 151 -6.81 -13.55 0.27
CA LYS A 151 -6.82 -14.10 -1.08
C LYS A 151 -7.78 -15.29 -1.17
N LEU A 152 -8.64 -15.27 -2.18
CA LEU A 152 -9.61 -16.34 -2.45
C LEU A 152 -9.19 -17.07 -3.72
N ASN A 153 -9.56 -18.34 -3.82
CA ASN A 153 -9.27 -19.20 -4.97
C ASN A 153 -10.44 -19.33 -5.97
N TYR A 154 -11.42 -18.45 -5.84
CA TYR A 154 -12.59 -18.40 -6.73
C TYR A 154 -13.06 -16.97 -6.93
N LEU A 155 -13.77 -16.70 -8.04
CA LEU A 155 -14.28 -15.39 -8.42
C LEU A 155 -15.81 -15.35 -8.35
N ARG A 156 -16.36 -14.22 -7.89
CA ARG A 156 -17.80 -13.91 -7.91
C ARG A 156 -18.04 -12.49 -8.41
N LYS A 157 -19.23 -12.20 -8.90
CA LYS A 157 -19.61 -10.88 -9.45
C LYS A 157 -19.62 -9.75 -8.42
N ASP A 158 -19.78 -10.08 -7.15
CA ASP A 158 -19.83 -9.19 -6.00
C ASP A 158 -18.45 -9.01 -5.32
N PHE A 159 -17.38 -9.49 -5.94
CA PHE A 159 -16.02 -9.39 -5.44
C PHE A 159 -15.27 -8.19 -6.04
N PHE A 160 -14.53 -7.52 -5.16
CA PHE A 160 -13.67 -6.40 -5.49
C PHE A 160 -12.28 -6.61 -4.88
N ASN A 161 -11.24 -6.31 -5.64
CA ASN A 161 -9.87 -6.39 -5.16
C ASN A 161 -9.56 -5.17 -4.28
N TYR A 162 -8.96 -5.39 -3.12
CA TYR A 162 -8.35 -4.33 -2.35
C TYR A 162 -7.05 -3.92 -3.03
N THR A 163 -6.92 -2.65 -3.36
CA THR A 163 -5.81 -2.13 -4.16
C THR A 163 -4.50 -1.95 -3.39
N GLY A 164 -4.49 -2.23 -2.07
CA GLY A 164 -3.35 -1.90 -1.24
C GLY A 164 -3.27 -0.43 -0.84
N VAL A 165 -4.35 0.34 -1.03
CA VAL A 165 -4.46 1.72 -0.54
C VAL A 165 -5.66 1.84 0.39
N GLY A 166 -5.44 2.42 1.57
CA GLY A 166 -6.49 2.64 2.54
C GLY A 166 -6.27 3.92 3.36
N PHE A 167 -7.36 4.55 3.79
CA PHE A 167 -7.32 5.62 4.76
C PHE A 167 -7.72 5.10 6.13
N ILE A 168 -6.86 5.30 7.11
CA ILE A 168 -7.01 4.85 8.49
C ILE A 168 -7.34 6.06 9.34
N LYS A 169 -8.61 6.14 9.74
CA LYS A 169 -9.15 7.25 10.56
C LYS A 169 -8.78 7.06 12.03
N ASP A 170 -9.01 5.86 12.57
CA ASP A 170 -8.68 5.55 13.96
C ASP A 170 -7.23 5.03 14.06
N PHE A 171 -6.28 5.96 13.95
CA PHE A 171 -4.86 5.64 14.08
C PHE A 171 -4.48 5.10 15.48
N LYS A 172 -5.24 5.40 16.53
CA LYS A 172 -5.00 4.88 17.89
C LYS A 172 -5.28 3.38 17.94
N LYS A 173 -6.43 2.95 17.42
CA LYS A 173 -6.79 1.53 17.28
C LYS A 173 -5.78 0.80 16.40
N PHE A 174 -5.41 1.39 15.26
CA PHE A 174 -4.37 0.84 14.37
C PHE A 174 -3.05 0.60 15.13
N LYS A 175 -2.55 1.61 15.87
CA LYS A 175 -1.31 1.49 16.64
C LYS A 175 -1.37 0.35 17.66
N LYS A 176 -2.48 0.22 18.40
CA LYS A 176 -2.68 -0.86 19.38
C LYS A 176 -2.64 -2.23 18.72
N LEU A 177 -3.27 -2.37 17.56
CA LEU A 177 -3.34 -3.62 16.82
C LEU A 177 -1.97 -4.00 16.25
N ILE A 178 -1.28 -3.08 15.57
CA ILE A 178 0.04 -3.34 14.99
C ILE A 178 1.13 -3.57 16.05
N LYS A 179 1.04 -2.92 17.21
CA LYS A 179 1.99 -3.17 18.32
C LYS A 179 1.97 -4.63 18.82
N ASN A 180 0.81 -5.26 18.76
CA ASN A 180 0.59 -6.63 19.24
C ASN A 180 0.52 -7.65 18.07
N TYR A 181 1.17 -7.35 16.97
CA TYR A 181 1.08 -8.15 15.75
C TYR A 181 1.52 -9.61 15.98
N LYS A 182 0.55 -10.50 15.97
CA LYS A 182 0.77 -11.96 15.86
C LYS A 182 0.54 -12.46 14.43
N VAL A 183 -0.17 -11.67 13.63
CA VAL A 183 -0.57 -12.00 12.26
C VAL A 183 0.06 -10.99 11.30
N ASN A 184 0.73 -11.48 10.27
CA ASN A 184 1.48 -10.64 9.32
C ASN A 184 0.63 -10.12 8.16
N GLU A 185 -0.52 -9.52 8.45
CA GLU A 185 -1.44 -8.97 7.44
C GLU A 185 -1.36 -7.44 7.32
N GLY A 186 -0.52 -6.80 8.13
CA GLY A 186 -0.34 -5.34 8.08
C GLY A 186 -1.64 -4.56 8.32
N GLU A 187 -1.93 -3.60 7.44
CA GLU A 187 -3.12 -2.75 7.52
C GLU A 187 -4.42 -3.52 7.27
N LEU A 188 -4.38 -4.64 6.57
CA LEU A 188 -5.55 -5.46 6.35
C LEU A 188 -6.13 -5.99 7.66
N SER A 189 -5.28 -6.34 8.64
CA SER A 189 -5.72 -6.72 9.98
C SER A 189 -6.53 -5.63 10.66
N TYR A 190 -6.17 -4.35 10.43
CA TYR A 190 -6.94 -3.23 10.94
C TYR A 190 -8.34 -3.18 10.32
N PHE A 191 -8.45 -3.22 8.99
CA PHE A 191 -9.74 -3.18 8.31
C PHE A 191 -10.63 -4.37 8.68
N LYS A 192 -10.06 -5.57 8.80
CA LYS A 192 -10.78 -6.78 9.28
C LYS A 192 -11.28 -6.65 10.73
N SER A 193 -10.66 -5.83 11.55
CA SER A 193 -11.08 -5.57 12.95
C SER A 193 -12.23 -4.58 13.07
N LEU A 194 -12.65 -3.96 11.97
CA LEU A 194 -13.78 -3.03 11.92
C LEU A 194 -15.06 -3.75 11.49
N ASP A 195 -16.20 -3.15 11.83
CA ASP A 195 -17.47 -3.48 11.20
C ASP A 195 -17.43 -3.04 9.73
N PRO A 196 -17.56 -3.95 8.75
CA PRO A 196 -17.51 -3.61 7.34
C PRO A 196 -18.54 -2.57 6.90
N ASN A 197 -19.67 -2.45 7.62
CA ASN A 197 -20.69 -1.44 7.33
C ASN A 197 -20.27 -0.02 7.72
N LYS A 198 -19.27 0.12 8.58
CA LYS A 198 -18.69 1.40 8.99
C LYS A 198 -17.53 1.84 8.09
N ILE A 199 -17.02 0.95 7.26
CA ILE A 199 -15.96 1.23 6.30
C ILE A 199 -16.56 1.85 5.04
N ASN A 200 -15.94 2.92 4.56
CA ASN A 200 -16.22 3.47 3.25
C ASN A 200 -15.43 2.69 2.18
N PHE A 201 -16.10 2.28 1.11
CA PHE A 201 -15.48 1.64 -0.04
C PHE A 201 -15.47 2.61 -1.21
N LYS A 202 -14.28 3.01 -1.65
CA LYS A 202 -14.09 3.93 -2.78
C LYS A 202 -13.55 3.16 -3.98
N PHE A 203 -14.30 3.18 -5.08
CA PHE A 203 -13.93 2.46 -6.29
C PHE A 203 -12.98 3.29 -7.15
N ILE A 204 -11.90 2.65 -7.58
CA ILE A 204 -10.89 3.19 -8.49
C ILE A 204 -11.08 2.57 -9.86
N LYS A 205 -11.09 3.40 -10.90
CA LYS A 205 -11.27 2.93 -12.28
C LYS A 205 -9.95 2.39 -12.87
N ASN A 206 -8.89 3.14 -12.69
CA ASN A 206 -7.59 2.83 -13.27
C ASN A 206 -6.58 2.54 -12.15
N TRP A 207 -6.37 1.28 -11.88
CA TRP A 207 -5.44 0.74 -10.89
C TRP A 207 -4.46 -0.20 -11.55
N PHE A 208 -3.17 -0.01 -11.22
CA PHE A 208 -2.09 -0.86 -11.65
C PHE A 208 -1.33 -1.39 -10.44
N ASP A 209 -1.20 -2.71 -10.35
CA ASP A 209 -0.33 -3.41 -9.40
C ASP A 209 0.98 -3.74 -10.11
N ILE A 210 2.10 -3.26 -9.58
CA ILE A 210 3.43 -3.53 -10.14
C ILE A 210 4.05 -4.75 -9.44
N GLY A 211 3.23 -5.79 -9.26
CA GLY A 211 3.60 -7.00 -8.52
C GLY A 211 4.26 -8.09 -9.35
N SER A 212 4.17 -8.03 -10.68
CA SER A 212 4.72 -9.00 -11.62
C SER A 212 5.16 -8.33 -12.92
N LYS A 213 5.93 -9.04 -13.75
CA LYS A 213 6.35 -8.56 -15.07
C LYS A 213 5.16 -8.19 -15.95
N GLU A 214 4.16 -9.07 -16.01
CA GLU A 214 2.94 -8.87 -16.81
C GLU A 214 2.16 -7.61 -16.41
N THR A 215 2.02 -7.38 -15.09
CA THR A 215 1.29 -6.20 -14.60
C THR A 215 2.09 -4.91 -14.76
N LYS A 216 3.42 -4.99 -14.75
CA LYS A 216 4.32 -3.88 -15.08
C LYS A 216 4.13 -3.44 -16.54
N GLU A 217 4.19 -4.37 -17.49
CA GLU A 217 4.02 -4.09 -18.92
C GLU A 217 2.69 -3.37 -19.20
N LYS A 218 1.58 -3.84 -18.59
CA LYS A 218 0.28 -3.15 -18.69
C LYS A 218 0.27 -1.72 -18.13
N ALA A 219 1.13 -1.42 -17.17
CA ALA A 219 1.24 -0.08 -16.57
C ALA A 219 2.15 0.86 -17.35
N GLU A 220 3.00 0.35 -18.24
CA GLU A 220 3.89 1.15 -19.11
C GLU A 220 3.13 1.77 -20.29
N ASP A 221 2.00 1.18 -20.70
CA ASP A 221 1.14 1.67 -21.78
C ASP A 221 0.27 2.89 -21.37
N PHE A 222 0.36 3.33 -20.11
CA PHE A 222 -0.38 4.44 -19.51
C PHE A 222 0.54 5.50 -18.89
#